data_b5ac53b8cada922c96af291574204ebe
#
_entry.id   b5ac53b8cada922c96af291574204ebe
#
_cell.length_a   1.000
_cell.length_b   1.000
_cell.length_c   1.000
_cell.angle_alpha   90.00
_cell.angle_beta   90.00
_cell.angle_gamma   90.00
#
_symmetry.space_group_name_H-M   'P 1'
#
loop_
_entity.id
_entity.type
_entity.pdbx_description
1 polymer ?
#
loop_
_entity_poly.entity_id
_entity_poly.type
_entity_poly.pdbx_seq_one_letter_code
_entity_poly.pdbx_strand_id
1 'polypeptide(L)'
;MVKAIFFDIDGTLVSFETHKIPASTQEALKTLRDKGIKIFIATGRPQCLINNLGDLEFDGYITVNGSYCFTAGHQPIYKGCIPQEDIERLITFQQKYPVPFVFAYGNEMFVTEVNDRVQAVSDLIEIPVPPVASIEEAR
;
A
#
# COMPACT_ATOMS: atom_id res chain seq x y z
N MET A 1 -21.85 15.48 -12.56
CA MET A 1 -21.01 16.21 -11.58
C MET A 1 -20.17 15.19 -10.84
N VAL A 2 -18.85 15.36 -10.79
CA VAL A 2 -17.91 14.48 -10.05
C VAL A 2 -18.19 14.61 -8.55
N LYS A 3 -18.32 13.49 -7.84
CA LYS A 3 -18.59 13.46 -6.39
C LYS A 3 -17.43 12.89 -5.59
N ALA A 4 -16.59 12.06 -6.21
CA ALA A 4 -15.45 11.41 -5.58
C ALA A 4 -14.31 11.25 -6.58
N ILE A 5 -13.07 11.32 -6.10
CA ILE A 5 -11.86 11.08 -6.87
C ILE A 5 -10.95 10.15 -6.03
N PHE A 6 -10.38 9.17 -6.71
CA PHE A 6 -9.44 8.21 -6.13
C PHE A 6 -8.05 8.49 -6.70
N PHE A 7 -7.08 8.62 -5.82
CA PHE A 7 -5.69 8.92 -6.18
C PHE A 7 -4.77 7.78 -5.78
N ASP A 8 -3.90 7.39 -6.69
CA ASP A 8 -2.75 6.59 -6.33
C ASP A 8 -1.67 7.45 -5.65
N ILE A 9 -0.75 6.83 -4.93
CA ILE A 9 0.33 7.50 -4.19
C ILE A 9 1.56 7.64 -5.08
N ASP A 10 2.19 6.53 -5.40
CA ASP A 10 3.52 6.49 -5.98
C ASP A 10 3.52 6.85 -7.46
N GLY A 11 4.18 7.94 -7.84
CA GLY A 11 4.17 8.45 -9.21
C GLY A 11 2.89 9.21 -9.60
N THR A 12 1.92 9.38 -8.69
CA THR A 12 0.69 10.15 -8.89
C THR A 12 0.63 11.35 -7.95
N LEU A 13 0.39 11.13 -6.66
CA LEU A 13 0.45 12.20 -5.66
C LEU A 13 1.88 12.51 -5.26
N VAL A 14 2.68 11.48 -5.05
CA VAL A 14 4.07 11.56 -4.61
C VAL A 14 5.00 11.32 -5.80
N SER A 15 5.87 12.28 -6.09
CA SER A 15 6.87 12.16 -7.15
C SER A 15 7.96 11.17 -6.76
N PHE A 16 8.38 10.30 -7.67
CA PHE A 16 9.54 9.42 -7.48
C PHE A 16 10.87 10.17 -7.39
N GLU A 17 10.94 11.43 -7.87
CA GLU A 17 12.17 12.23 -7.81
C GLU A 17 12.33 12.96 -6.48
N THR A 18 11.23 13.51 -5.97
CA THR A 18 11.25 14.37 -4.77
C THR A 18 10.70 13.69 -3.52
N HIS A 19 10.03 12.54 -3.68
CA HIS A 19 9.32 11.79 -2.64
C HIS A 19 8.35 12.64 -1.81
N LYS A 20 7.82 13.71 -2.45
CA LYS A 20 6.90 14.67 -1.83
C LYS A 20 5.72 14.96 -2.73
N ILE A 21 4.64 15.38 -2.11
CA ILE A 21 3.47 15.92 -2.81
C ILE A 21 3.73 17.40 -3.12
N PRO A 22 3.70 17.83 -4.38
CA PRO A 22 3.90 19.24 -4.75
C PRO A 22 2.88 20.17 -4.07
N ALA A 23 3.30 21.39 -3.72
CA ALA A 23 2.42 22.36 -3.08
C ALA A 23 1.16 22.66 -3.92
N SER A 24 1.30 22.74 -5.24
CA SER A 24 0.17 22.93 -6.15
C SER A 24 -0.85 21.79 -6.08
N THR A 25 -0.39 20.55 -5.91
CA THR A 25 -1.26 19.39 -5.73
C THR A 25 -1.98 19.43 -4.38
N GLN A 26 -1.28 19.84 -3.31
CA GLN A 26 -1.91 20.01 -1.98
C GLN A 26 -3.02 21.07 -2.02
N GLU A 27 -2.80 22.21 -2.69
CA GLU A 27 -3.80 23.26 -2.89
C GLU A 27 -5.00 22.77 -3.72
N ALA A 28 -4.73 21.97 -4.77
CA ALA A 28 -5.77 21.39 -5.59
C ALA A 28 -6.65 20.41 -4.80
N LEU A 29 -6.05 19.53 -3.98
CA LEU A 29 -6.78 18.61 -3.11
C LEU A 29 -7.65 19.35 -2.11
N LYS A 30 -7.14 20.41 -1.49
CA LYS A 30 -7.92 21.29 -0.61
C LYS A 30 -9.11 21.93 -1.33
N THR A 31 -8.86 22.47 -2.53
CA THR A 31 -9.92 23.07 -3.36
C THR A 31 -11.01 22.04 -3.73
N LEU A 32 -10.66 20.79 -3.99
CA LEU A 32 -11.63 19.73 -4.24
C LEU A 32 -12.52 19.49 -3.02
N ARG A 33 -11.92 19.40 -1.83
CA ARG A 33 -12.67 19.23 -0.57
C ARG A 33 -13.60 20.40 -0.29
N ASP A 34 -13.13 21.65 -0.48
CA ASP A 34 -13.94 22.86 -0.30
C ASP A 34 -15.16 22.89 -1.23
N LYS A 35 -15.07 22.24 -2.39
CA LYS A 35 -16.19 22.03 -3.33
C LYS A 35 -17.08 20.83 -2.96
N GLY A 36 -16.82 20.16 -1.85
CA GLY A 36 -17.58 18.99 -1.41
C GLY A 36 -17.29 17.71 -2.18
N ILE A 37 -16.18 17.67 -2.96
CA ILE A 37 -15.75 16.46 -3.66
C ILE A 37 -14.96 15.60 -2.68
N LYS A 38 -15.37 14.33 -2.55
CA LYS A 38 -14.69 13.36 -1.70
C LYS A 38 -13.38 12.90 -2.35
N ILE A 39 -12.34 12.77 -1.56
CA ILE A 39 -11.02 12.33 -2.03
C ILE A 39 -10.58 11.08 -1.29
N PHE A 40 -10.13 10.08 -2.04
CA PHE A 40 -9.76 8.76 -1.54
C PHE A 40 -8.36 8.39 -2.04
N ILE A 41 -7.67 7.57 -1.26
CA ILE A 41 -6.45 6.89 -1.71
C ILE A 41 -6.82 5.52 -2.30
N ALA A 42 -6.13 5.15 -3.40
CA ALA A 42 -6.19 3.81 -4.00
C ALA A 42 -4.77 3.39 -4.38
N THR A 43 -4.15 2.52 -3.58
CA THR A 43 -2.73 2.20 -3.68
C THR A 43 -2.45 0.71 -3.50
N GLY A 44 -1.32 0.26 -4.04
CA GLY A 44 -0.75 -1.05 -3.74
C GLY A 44 -0.12 -1.15 -2.35
N ARG A 45 0.21 0.00 -1.72
CA ARG A 45 0.79 0.00 -0.38
C ARG A 45 -0.16 -0.60 0.65
N PRO A 46 0.32 -1.42 1.61
CA PRO A 46 -0.43 -1.73 2.81
C PRO A 46 -0.52 -0.50 3.72
N GLN A 47 -1.48 -0.47 4.63
CA GLN A 47 -1.73 0.66 5.52
C GLN A 47 -0.47 1.10 6.31
N CYS A 48 0.32 0.16 6.80
CA CYS A 48 1.55 0.42 7.56
C CYS A 48 2.63 1.20 6.78
N LEU A 49 2.55 1.22 5.45
CA LEU A 49 3.49 1.92 4.58
C LEU A 49 2.93 3.23 3.98
N ILE A 50 1.78 3.68 4.43
CA ILE A 50 1.24 4.99 4.07
C ILE A 50 1.75 6.02 5.07
N ASN A 51 2.93 6.58 4.81
CA ASN A 51 3.65 7.49 5.70
C ASN A 51 4.11 8.79 5.01
N ASN A 52 3.74 8.99 3.76
CA ASN A 52 4.26 10.05 2.90
C ASN A 52 3.19 11.03 2.39
N LEU A 53 2.01 11.02 2.99
CA LEU A 53 0.90 11.92 2.63
C LEU A 53 0.90 13.23 3.43
N GLY A 54 1.81 13.40 4.41
CA GLY A 54 1.86 14.56 5.30
C GLY A 54 0.56 14.72 6.11
N ASP A 55 0.13 15.98 6.28
CA ASP A 55 -1.09 16.30 7.03
C ASP A 55 -2.37 16.30 6.15
N LEU A 56 -2.29 15.73 4.95
CA LEU A 56 -3.44 15.64 4.07
C LEU A 56 -4.44 14.61 4.58
N GLU A 57 -5.69 15.01 4.63
CA GLU A 57 -6.80 14.16 5.03
C GLU A 57 -7.51 13.58 3.80
N PHE A 58 -7.86 12.31 3.87
CA PHE A 58 -8.63 11.60 2.84
C PHE A 58 -9.90 11.00 3.47
N ASP A 59 -10.96 10.86 2.68
CA ASP A 59 -12.25 10.34 3.14
C ASP A 59 -12.24 8.81 3.32
N GLY A 60 -11.25 8.13 2.78
CA GLY A 60 -11.03 6.70 2.95
C GLY A 60 -9.91 6.15 2.06
N TYR A 61 -9.63 4.89 2.21
CA TYR A 61 -8.45 4.23 1.66
C TYR A 61 -8.81 2.87 1.06
N ILE A 62 -8.30 2.62 -0.13
CA ILE A 62 -8.24 1.31 -0.80
C ILE A 62 -6.76 0.94 -0.85
N THR A 63 -6.36 -0.09 -0.13
CA THR A 63 -4.96 -0.51 0.01
C THR A 63 -4.75 -1.95 -0.45
N VAL A 64 -3.49 -2.36 -0.62
CA VAL A 64 -3.11 -3.70 -1.06
C VAL A 64 -3.87 -4.08 -2.35
N ASN A 65 -3.90 -3.14 -3.33
CA ASN A 65 -4.61 -3.31 -4.61
C ASN A 65 -6.10 -3.69 -4.45
N GLY A 66 -6.78 -3.20 -3.42
CA GLY A 66 -8.19 -3.46 -3.16
C GLY A 66 -8.47 -4.55 -2.14
N SER A 67 -7.45 -5.25 -1.63
CA SER A 67 -7.65 -6.31 -0.64
C SER A 67 -8.00 -5.78 0.74
N TYR A 68 -7.71 -4.51 1.05
CA TYR A 68 -8.10 -3.89 2.31
C TYR A 68 -8.61 -2.47 2.08
N CYS A 69 -9.85 -2.20 2.50
CA CYS A 69 -10.48 -0.89 2.39
C CYS A 69 -10.98 -0.43 3.76
N PHE A 70 -10.76 0.87 4.08
CA PHE A 70 -11.18 1.45 5.35
C PHE A 70 -11.52 2.93 5.21
N THR A 71 -12.31 3.44 6.16
CA THR A 71 -12.69 4.86 6.24
C THR A 71 -11.56 5.72 6.78
N ALA A 72 -11.70 7.05 6.70
CA ALA A 72 -10.81 8.02 7.37
C ALA A 72 -10.60 7.73 8.87
N GLY A 73 -11.62 7.22 9.56
CA GLY A 73 -11.55 6.82 10.97
C GLY A 73 -11.00 5.40 11.18
N HIS A 74 -10.30 4.82 10.18
CA HIS A 74 -9.71 3.48 10.22
C HIS A 74 -10.71 2.34 10.47
N GLN A 75 -12.01 2.57 10.20
CA GLN A 75 -13.02 1.52 10.29
C GLN A 75 -12.95 0.66 9.01
N PRO A 76 -12.73 -0.66 9.11
CA PRO A 76 -12.70 -1.54 7.95
C PRO A 76 -14.05 -1.54 7.21
N ILE A 77 -13.98 -1.42 5.88
CA ILE A 77 -15.11 -1.57 4.95
C ILE A 77 -15.05 -2.95 4.28
N TYR A 78 -13.84 -3.37 3.90
CA TYR A 78 -13.59 -4.64 3.23
C TYR A 78 -12.22 -5.18 3.60
N LYS A 79 -12.14 -6.49 3.81
CA LYS A 79 -10.89 -7.23 4.02
C LYS A 79 -10.95 -8.54 3.25
N GLY A 80 -10.18 -8.63 2.17
CA GLY A 80 -9.91 -9.85 1.43
C GLY A 80 -8.62 -10.50 1.90
N CYS A 81 -8.60 -11.82 1.95
CA CYS A 81 -7.40 -12.61 2.24
C CYS A 81 -7.17 -13.61 1.11
N ILE A 82 -5.92 -13.99 0.89
CA ILE A 82 -5.59 -15.10 0.00
C ILE A 82 -6.16 -16.38 0.63
N PRO A 83 -6.87 -17.22 -0.12
CA PRO A 83 -7.36 -18.51 0.37
C PRO A 83 -6.21 -19.39 0.85
N GLN A 84 -6.45 -20.18 1.92
CA GLN A 84 -5.43 -21.09 2.49
C GLN A 84 -4.84 -22.06 1.45
N GLU A 85 -5.67 -22.56 0.56
CA GLU A 85 -5.26 -23.44 -0.55
C GLU A 85 -4.23 -22.76 -1.48
N ASP A 86 -4.39 -21.47 -1.77
CA ASP A 86 -3.47 -20.74 -2.62
C ASP A 86 -2.18 -20.40 -1.87
N ILE A 87 -2.22 -20.16 -0.57
CA ILE A 87 -1.00 -20.04 0.27
C ILE A 87 -0.18 -21.32 0.22
N GLU A 88 -0.80 -22.50 0.34
CA GLU A 88 -0.12 -23.79 0.25
C GLU A 88 0.53 -24.04 -1.13
N ARG A 89 -0.14 -23.59 -2.19
CA ARG A 89 0.42 -23.60 -3.55
C ARG A 89 1.63 -22.67 -3.67
N LEU A 90 1.58 -21.46 -3.08
CA LEU A 90 2.70 -20.52 -3.07
C LEU A 90 3.90 -21.05 -2.29
N ILE A 91 3.68 -21.68 -1.14
CA ILE A 91 4.75 -22.35 -0.36
C ILE A 91 5.41 -23.45 -1.20
N THR A 92 4.61 -24.32 -1.80
CA THR A 92 5.12 -25.39 -2.67
C THR A 92 5.90 -24.83 -3.87
N PHE A 93 5.43 -23.72 -4.46
CA PHE A 93 6.12 -23.04 -5.54
C PHE A 93 7.47 -22.49 -5.08
N GLN A 94 7.54 -21.83 -3.93
CA GLN A 94 8.76 -21.24 -3.39
C GLN A 94 9.81 -22.30 -3.06
N GLN A 95 9.40 -23.47 -2.53
CA GLN A 95 10.31 -24.59 -2.28
C GLN A 95 10.98 -25.11 -3.57
N LYS A 96 10.25 -25.06 -4.69
CA LYS A 96 10.75 -25.49 -5.99
C LYS A 96 11.56 -24.41 -6.71
N TYR A 97 11.14 -23.16 -6.55
CA TYR A 97 11.73 -21.99 -7.21
C TYR A 97 12.04 -20.95 -6.15
N PRO A 98 13.23 -20.96 -5.55
CA PRO A 98 13.60 -20.04 -4.48
C PRO A 98 13.68 -18.60 -5.00
N VAL A 99 12.59 -17.86 -4.80
CA VAL A 99 12.44 -16.43 -5.07
C VAL A 99 11.89 -15.75 -3.84
N PRO A 100 12.30 -14.52 -3.53
CA PRO A 100 11.75 -13.78 -2.40
C PRO A 100 10.27 -13.46 -2.66
N PHE A 101 9.43 -13.73 -1.69
CA PHE A 101 8.05 -13.25 -1.63
C PHE A 101 7.96 -12.13 -0.62
N VAL A 102 7.22 -11.08 -0.99
CA VAL A 102 6.80 -10.01 -0.07
C VAL A 102 5.33 -10.24 0.21
N PHE A 103 4.95 -10.28 1.47
CA PHE A 103 3.57 -10.51 1.88
C PHE A 103 3.18 -9.62 3.06
N ALA A 104 1.89 -9.30 3.13
CA ALA A 104 1.32 -8.53 4.22
C ALA A 104 0.48 -9.45 5.11
N TYR A 105 0.68 -9.36 6.43
CA TYR A 105 -0.11 -10.06 7.43
C TYR A 105 -0.51 -9.10 8.56
N GLY A 106 -1.81 -8.95 8.77
CA GLY A 106 -2.32 -7.92 9.67
C GLY A 106 -1.98 -6.51 9.17
N ASN A 107 -1.28 -5.73 9.98
CA ASN A 107 -0.81 -4.39 9.63
C ASN A 107 0.72 -4.35 9.46
N GLU A 108 1.33 -5.45 9.13
CA GLU A 108 2.77 -5.61 8.97
C GLU A 108 3.08 -6.16 7.58
N MET A 109 4.32 -5.99 7.15
CA MET A 109 4.83 -6.51 5.89
C MET A 109 6.10 -7.31 6.17
N PHE A 110 6.25 -8.44 5.47
CA PHE A 110 7.35 -9.38 5.63
C PHE A 110 7.92 -9.77 4.27
N VAL A 111 9.15 -10.28 4.27
CA VAL A 111 9.78 -10.88 3.10
C VAL A 111 10.36 -12.23 3.46
N THR A 112 10.28 -13.19 2.57
CA THR A 112 10.83 -14.53 2.82
C THR A 112 12.35 -14.57 2.76
N GLU A 113 12.97 -13.67 2.01
CA GLU A 113 14.41 -13.55 1.83
C GLU A 113 14.74 -12.13 1.37
N VAL A 114 15.85 -11.57 1.84
CA VAL A 114 16.38 -10.28 1.37
C VAL A 114 17.45 -10.52 0.32
N ASN A 115 17.29 -9.88 -0.83
CA ASN A 115 18.29 -9.83 -1.90
C ASN A 115 18.33 -8.42 -2.53
N ASP A 116 19.23 -8.21 -3.51
CA ASP A 116 19.43 -6.91 -4.15
C ASP A 116 18.14 -6.35 -4.79
N ARG A 117 17.24 -7.23 -5.28
CA ARG A 117 15.96 -6.80 -5.87
C ARG A 117 14.98 -6.29 -4.82
N VAL A 118 14.91 -6.96 -3.67
CA VAL A 118 14.08 -6.52 -2.54
C VAL A 118 14.60 -5.18 -2.04
N GLN A 119 15.92 -5.03 -1.90
CA GLN A 119 16.54 -3.76 -1.51
C GLN A 119 16.21 -2.65 -2.52
N ALA A 120 16.39 -2.91 -3.82
CA ALA A 120 16.12 -1.93 -4.88
C ALA A 120 14.65 -1.44 -4.91
N VAL A 121 13.69 -2.34 -4.64
CA VAL A 121 12.28 -1.95 -4.52
C VAL A 121 12.04 -1.10 -3.27
N SER A 122 12.62 -1.49 -2.13
CA SER A 122 12.52 -0.72 -0.89
C SER A 122 13.09 0.69 -1.04
N ASP A 123 14.24 0.82 -1.69
CA ASP A 123 14.88 2.11 -1.98
C ASP A 123 14.03 2.98 -2.93
N LEU A 124 13.45 2.36 -3.97
CA LEU A 124 12.64 3.07 -4.98
C LEU A 124 11.40 3.76 -4.38
N ILE A 125 10.76 3.11 -3.42
CA ILE A 125 9.52 3.64 -2.78
C ILE A 125 9.78 4.17 -1.36
N GLU A 126 11.05 4.30 -0.97
CA GLU A 126 11.50 4.81 0.33
C GLU A 126 10.81 4.14 1.53
N ILE A 127 10.85 2.82 1.56
CA ILE A 127 10.38 2.06 2.71
C ILE A 127 11.53 1.25 3.32
N PRO A 128 11.49 0.95 4.61
CA PRO A 128 12.44 0.00 5.19
C PRO A 128 12.27 -1.37 4.55
N VAL A 129 13.37 -2.10 4.38
CA VAL A 129 13.30 -3.51 3.97
C VAL A 129 12.47 -4.27 5.00
N PRO A 130 11.42 -4.99 4.57
CA PRO A 130 10.60 -5.75 5.51
C PRO A 130 11.41 -6.79 6.29
N PRO A 131 11.05 -7.08 7.54
CA PRO A 131 11.67 -8.16 8.30
C PRO A 131 11.48 -9.51 7.60
N VAL A 132 12.47 -10.38 7.73
CA VAL A 132 12.41 -11.74 7.19
C VAL A 132 11.48 -12.59 8.05
N ALA A 133 10.53 -13.25 7.41
CA ALA A 133 9.67 -14.25 8.02
C ALA A 133 9.33 -15.35 7.02
N SER A 134 9.05 -16.54 7.51
CA SER A 134 8.55 -17.65 6.69
C SER A 134 7.08 -17.38 6.33
N ILE A 135 6.68 -17.70 5.10
CA ILE A 135 5.27 -17.59 4.70
C ILE A 135 4.37 -18.56 5.49
N GLU A 136 4.93 -19.62 6.05
CA GLU A 136 4.23 -20.56 6.93
C GLU A 136 3.86 -19.92 8.27
N GLU A 137 4.61 -18.92 8.75
CA GLU A 137 4.31 -18.18 9.98
C GLU A 137 3.12 -17.22 9.81
N ALA A 138 2.73 -16.91 8.58
CA ALA A 138 1.61 -16.03 8.23
C ALA A 138 0.25 -16.78 8.10
N ARG A 139 0.17 -18.03 8.53
CA ARG A 139 -1.06 -18.87 8.48
C ARG A 139 -2.09 -18.51 9.54
#